data_4a3bc882778d9b5311942e6da78311ff
#
_entry.id   4a3bc882778d9b5311942e6da78311ff
#
_cell.length_a   1.000
_cell.length_b   1.000
_cell.length_c   1.000
_cell.angle_alpha   90.00
_cell.angle_beta   90.00
_cell.angle_gamma   90.00
#
_symmetry.space_group_name_H-M   'P 1'
#
loop_
_entity.id
_entity.type
_entity.pdbx_description
1 polymer ?
#
loop_
_entity_poly.entity_id
_entity_poly.type
_entity_poly.pdbx_seq_one_letter_code
_entity_poly.pdbx_strand_id
1 'polypeptide(L)'
;MMWGQPFFKKNMSWLMPDKRPTDNMELAVDLPQEEEFALANMMPYTYYNFWFLPEYQQEYADKYLLFDDITDKELKVFEEVFTKLIKISLWNTKGTQFLSKNPPHTGRVKELVKMFPNAKFIYLMRNPY
;
A
#
# COMPACT_ATOMS: atom_id res chain seq x y z
N MET A 1 6.99 11.13 -7.72
CA MET A 1 8.05 10.12 -7.91
C MET A 1 8.62 10.01 -9.34
N MET A 2 8.09 10.72 -10.34
CA MET A 2 8.53 10.53 -11.74
C MET A 2 9.94 11.05 -12.07
N TRP A 3 10.44 12.03 -11.34
CA TRP A 3 11.75 12.66 -11.68
C TRP A 3 12.96 11.90 -11.12
N GLY A 4 12.79 11.12 -10.07
CA GLY A 4 13.88 10.38 -9.43
C GLY A 4 14.17 8.99 -10.02
N GLN A 5 13.19 8.34 -10.63
CA GLN A 5 13.34 6.96 -11.12
C GLN A 5 14.51 6.76 -12.11
N PRO A 6 14.67 7.60 -13.16
CA PRO A 6 15.79 7.43 -14.08
C PRO A 6 17.15 7.61 -13.41
N PHE A 7 17.24 8.56 -12.46
CA PHE A 7 18.44 8.80 -11.69
C PHE A 7 18.78 7.62 -10.79
N PHE A 8 17.80 7.09 -10.05
CA PHE A 8 17.97 5.93 -9.20
C PHE A 8 18.33 4.68 -9.99
N LYS A 9 17.63 4.41 -11.07
CA LYS A 9 17.90 3.27 -11.94
C LYS A 9 19.31 3.29 -12.51
N LYS A 10 19.80 4.48 -12.89
CA LYS A 10 21.14 4.65 -13.46
C LYS A 10 22.27 4.59 -12.43
N ASN A 11 22.05 5.17 -11.23
CA ASN A 11 23.13 5.43 -10.30
C ASN A 11 23.12 4.56 -9.04
N MET A 12 22.00 3.89 -8.72
CA MET A 12 21.84 3.15 -7.46
C MET A 12 21.34 1.71 -7.63
N SER A 13 21.09 1.26 -8.86
CA SER A 13 20.66 -0.12 -9.11
C SER A 13 21.68 -1.16 -8.61
N TRP A 14 22.96 -0.82 -8.60
CA TRP A 14 24.04 -1.68 -8.10
C TRP A 14 23.97 -1.94 -6.57
N LEU A 15 23.24 -1.10 -5.82
CA LEU A 15 23.04 -1.29 -4.37
C LEU A 15 21.90 -2.28 -4.04
N MET A 16 21.06 -2.60 -5.05
CA MET A 16 19.94 -3.49 -4.86
C MET A 16 20.31 -4.90 -5.31
N PRO A 17 19.99 -5.94 -4.52
CA PRO A 17 20.13 -7.30 -4.99
C PRO A 17 19.14 -7.55 -6.14
N ASP A 18 19.53 -8.37 -7.11
CA ASP A 18 18.66 -8.71 -8.25
C ASP A 18 17.38 -9.44 -7.84
N LYS A 19 17.41 -10.09 -6.69
CA LYS A 19 16.28 -10.88 -6.17
C LYS A 19 16.05 -10.64 -4.69
N ARG A 20 14.78 -10.71 -4.30
CA ARG A 20 14.38 -10.65 -2.89
C ARG A 20 14.86 -11.89 -2.14
N PRO A 21 15.51 -11.76 -0.97
CA PRO A 21 15.97 -12.90 -0.18
C PRO A 21 14.84 -13.81 0.31
N THR A 22 13.62 -13.29 0.45
CA THR A 22 12.48 -13.98 1.06
C THR A 22 11.76 -14.94 0.11
N ASP A 23 11.67 -14.61 -1.17
CA ASP A 23 10.85 -15.34 -2.15
C ASP A 23 11.51 -15.51 -3.52
N ASN A 24 12.76 -15.09 -3.64
CA ASN A 24 13.55 -15.17 -4.87
C ASN A 24 12.95 -14.44 -6.09
N MET A 25 11.98 -13.54 -5.87
CA MET A 25 11.39 -12.71 -6.92
C MET A 25 12.35 -11.59 -7.34
N GLU A 26 12.28 -11.21 -8.60
CA GLU A 26 13.06 -10.08 -9.11
C GLU A 26 12.79 -8.81 -8.32
N LEU A 27 13.83 -8.05 -8.05
CA LEU A 27 13.77 -6.77 -7.37
C LEU A 27 14.29 -5.67 -8.29
N ALA A 28 13.42 -4.73 -8.64
CA ALA A 28 13.80 -3.58 -9.44
C ALA A 28 13.09 -2.31 -8.95
N VAL A 29 13.72 -1.16 -9.17
CA VAL A 29 13.21 0.15 -8.70
C VAL A 29 11.87 0.53 -9.34
N ASP A 30 11.60 0.01 -10.52
CA ASP A 30 10.40 0.30 -11.32
C ASP A 30 9.30 -0.75 -11.19
N LEU A 31 9.51 -1.82 -10.40
CA LEU A 31 8.45 -2.78 -10.12
C LEU A 31 7.35 -2.17 -9.24
N PRO A 32 6.09 -2.53 -9.49
CA PRO A 32 4.98 -2.12 -8.65
C PRO A 32 5.19 -2.59 -7.21
N GLN A 33 4.96 -1.69 -6.26
CA GLN A 33 4.96 -2.00 -4.83
C GLN A 33 3.54 -1.93 -4.28
N GLU A 34 3.34 -2.52 -3.11
CA GLU A 34 2.06 -2.42 -2.40
C GLU A 34 1.78 -0.97 -1.98
N GLU A 35 0.53 -0.56 -2.09
CA GLU A 35 0.10 0.81 -1.80
C GLU A 35 0.41 1.22 -0.36
N GLU A 36 0.45 0.26 0.57
CA GLU A 36 0.69 0.53 1.98
C GLU A 36 2.06 1.21 2.21
N PHE A 37 3.08 0.87 1.44
CA PHE A 37 4.37 1.57 1.50
C PHE A 37 4.26 3.04 1.10
N ALA A 38 3.46 3.33 0.07
CA ALA A 38 3.22 4.70 -0.34
C ALA A 38 2.39 5.46 0.70
N LEU A 39 1.37 4.83 1.25
CA LEU A 39 0.52 5.39 2.31
C LEU A 39 1.35 5.70 3.57
N ALA A 40 2.24 4.78 4.00
CA ALA A 40 3.13 5.00 5.15
C ALA A 40 4.07 6.20 4.98
N ASN A 41 4.43 6.54 3.74
CA ASN A 41 5.21 7.75 3.44
C ASN A 41 4.35 9.03 3.34
N MET A 42 3.03 8.91 3.23
CA MET A 42 2.13 10.06 3.03
C MET A 42 1.35 10.44 4.29
N MET A 43 1.20 9.50 5.25
CA MET A 43 0.46 9.72 6.50
C MET A 43 0.96 8.77 7.60
N PRO A 44 0.80 9.15 8.89
CA PRO A 44 1.18 8.28 10.00
C PRO A 44 0.17 7.16 10.30
N TYR A 45 -1.03 7.22 9.74
CA TYR A 45 -2.18 6.38 10.07
C TYR A 45 -2.25 5.16 9.14
N THR A 46 -1.18 4.33 9.12
CA THR A 46 -1.09 3.12 8.30
C THR A 46 -0.57 1.93 9.08
N TYR A 47 -1.01 0.74 8.69
CA TYR A 47 -0.62 -0.48 9.38
C TYR A 47 0.89 -0.72 9.33
N TYR A 48 1.56 -0.49 8.21
CA TYR A 48 3.00 -0.79 8.07
C TYR A 48 3.92 0.08 8.93
N ASN A 49 3.41 1.12 9.57
CA ASN A 49 4.20 1.89 10.54
C ASN A 49 4.58 1.07 11.79
N PHE A 50 3.90 -0.08 12.06
CA PHE A 50 4.31 -1.00 13.13
C PHE A 50 5.75 -1.53 12.94
N TRP A 51 6.28 -1.54 11.71
CA TRP A 51 7.65 -1.99 11.45
C TRP A 51 8.70 -1.11 12.13
N PHE A 52 8.37 0.15 12.38
CA PHE A 52 9.22 1.08 13.12
C PHE A 52 8.97 1.02 14.64
N LEU A 53 7.82 0.51 15.05
CA LEU A 53 7.35 0.44 16.44
C LEU A 53 6.70 -0.94 16.68
N PRO A 54 7.49 -2.03 16.66
CA PRO A 54 6.95 -3.39 16.68
C PRO A 54 6.22 -3.73 17.99
N GLU A 55 6.53 -3.06 19.09
CA GLU A 55 5.84 -3.20 20.36
C GLU A 55 4.36 -2.77 20.31
N TYR A 56 3.99 -1.92 19.34
CA TYR A 56 2.61 -1.46 19.14
C TYR A 56 1.91 -2.22 17.99
N GLN A 57 2.43 -3.33 17.53
CA GLN A 57 1.89 -4.07 16.37
C GLN A 57 0.40 -4.36 16.50
N GLN A 58 -0.07 -4.78 17.69
CA GLN A 58 -1.48 -5.10 17.90
C GLN A 58 -2.35 -3.85 17.82
N GLU A 59 -1.93 -2.76 18.44
CA GLU A 59 -2.63 -1.47 18.36
C GLU A 59 -2.74 -0.97 16.93
N TYR A 60 -1.64 -1.07 16.15
CA TYR A 60 -1.65 -0.72 14.73
C TYR A 60 -2.56 -1.64 13.90
N ALA A 61 -2.66 -2.93 14.27
CA ALA A 61 -3.56 -3.87 13.60
C ALA A 61 -5.02 -3.50 13.86
N ASP A 62 -5.42 -3.31 15.10
CA ASP A 62 -6.79 -2.98 15.47
C ASP A 62 -7.20 -1.63 14.86
N LYS A 63 -6.32 -0.63 14.96
CA LYS A 63 -6.63 0.73 14.56
C LYS A 63 -6.50 0.99 13.06
N TYR A 64 -5.44 0.49 12.39
CA TYR A 64 -5.12 0.86 11.01
C TYR A 64 -5.19 -0.30 10.00
N LEU A 65 -5.43 -1.52 10.47
CA LEU A 65 -5.71 -2.66 9.63
C LEU A 65 -7.22 -3.00 9.64
N LEU A 66 -7.82 -3.12 10.84
CA LEU A 66 -9.22 -3.49 10.99
C LEU A 66 -10.16 -2.26 11.03
N PHE A 67 -9.62 -1.09 11.36
CA PHE A 67 -10.36 0.16 11.57
C PHE A 67 -11.39 0.08 12.73
N ASP A 68 -11.15 -0.79 13.71
CA ASP A 68 -12.06 -0.95 14.84
C ASP A 68 -12.00 0.25 15.80
N ASP A 69 -10.78 0.75 16.08
CA ASP A 69 -10.54 1.89 16.99
C ASP A 69 -10.04 3.15 16.29
N ILE A 70 -10.25 3.27 14.98
CA ILE A 70 -9.87 4.47 14.23
C ILE A 70 -10.82 5.62 14.53
N THR A 71 -10.27 6.82 14.74
CA THR A 71 -11.11 8.02 14.90
C THR A 71 -11.62 8.52 13.55
N ASP A 72 -12.78 9.21 13.55
CA ASP A 72 -13.34 9.81 12.33
C ASP A 72 -12.35 10.72 11.61
N LYS A 73 -11.53 11.43 12.36
CA LYS A 73 -10.48 12.32 11.80
C LYS A 73 -9.40 11.51 11.07
N GLU A 74 -8.92 10.43 11.67
CA GLU A 74 -7.90 9.57 11.07
C GLU A 74 -8.43 8.84 9.85
N LEU A 75 -9.68 8.33 9.94
CA LEU A 75 -10.36 7.69 8.83
C LEU A 75 -10.50 8.65 7.64
N LYS A 76 -10.93 9.89 7.89
CA LYS A 76 -11.03 10.91 6.85
C LYS A 76 -9.68 11.20 6.19
N VAL A 77 -8.60 11.28 6.95
CA VAL A 77 -7.25 11.45 6.40
C VAL A 77 -6.87 10.26 5.53
N PHE A 78 -7.16 9.03 5.97
CA PHE A 78 -6.93 7.82 5.17
C PHE A 78 -7.69 7.89 3.83
N GLU A 79 -8.98 8.21 3.85
CA GLU A 79 -9.82 8.32 2.65
C GLU A 79 -9.26 9.35 1.64
N GLU A 80 -8.90 10.53 2.14
CA GLU A 80 -8.34 11.62 1.32
C GLU A 80 -6.98 11.21 0.71
N VAL A 81 -6.09 10.66 1.51
CA VAL A 81 -4.73 10.28 1.08
C VAL A 81 -4.79 9.10 0.13
N PHE A 82 -5.60 8.08 0.41
CA PHE A 82 -5.75 6.93 -0.48
C PHE A 82 -6.37 7.33 -1.82
N THR A 83 -7.41 8.15 -1.81
CA THR A 83 -8.01 8.70 -3.04
C THR A 83 -6.98 9.51 -3.85
N LYS A 84 -6.16 10.32 -3.18
CA LYS A 84 -5.08 11.08 -3.81
C LYS A 84 -4.04 10.16 -4.44
N LEU A 85 -3.64 9.10 -3.75
CA LEU A 85 -2.70 8.10 -4.26
C LEU A 85 -3.21 7.45 -5.55
N ILE A 86 -4.48 7.02 -5.56
CA ILE A 86 -5.12 6.45 -6.75
C ILE A 86 -5.09 7.44 -7.92
N LYS A 87 -5.49 8.69 -7.68
CA LYS A 87 -5.49 9.74 -8.71
C LYS A 87 -4.09 9.98 -9.27
N ILE A 88 -3.07 10.06 -8.43
CA ILE A 88 -1.67 10.23 -8.85
C ILE A 88 -1.23 9.02 -9.69
N SER A 89 -1.57 7.80 -9.28
CA SER A 89 -1.22 6.58 -9.99
C SER A 89 -1.85 6.55 -11.39
N LEU A 90 -3.14 6.83 -11.49
CA LEU A 90 -3.86 6.90 -12.76
C LEU A 90 -3.31 8.00 -13.68
N TRP A 91 -3.04 9.17 -13.13
CA TRP A 91 -2.46 10.28 -13.87
C TRP A 91 -1.08 9.90 -14.45
N ASN A 92 -0.22 9.29 -13.64
CA ASN A 92 1.13 8.94 -14.04
C ASN A 92 1.17 7.83 -15.09
N THR A 93 0.28 6.85 -14.98
CA THR A 93 0.20 5.71 -15.92
C THR A 93 -0.68 5.99 -17.13
N LYS A 94 -1.41 7.12 -17.15
CA LYS A 94 -2.49 7.41 -18.09
C LYS A 94 -3.56 6.29 -18.09
N GLY A 95 -3.69 5.60 -16.96
CA GLY A 95 -4.62 4.50 -16.78
C GLY A 95 -6.04 4.99 -16.59
N THR A 96 -7.00 4.16 -16.97
CA THR A 96 -8.43 4.40 -16.75
C THR A 96 -8.99 3.56 -15.60
N GLN A 97 -8.22 2.59 -15.13
CA GLN A 97 -8.60 1.68 -14.06
C GLN A 97 -7.42 1.47 -13.11
N PHE A 98 -7.71 1.46 -11.81
CA PHE A 98 -6.74 1.16 -10.76
C PHE A 98 -6.94 -0.27 -10.27
N LEU A 99 -5.87 -1.06 -10.29
CA LEU A 99 -5.84 -2.39 -9.69
C LEU A 99 -5.00 -2.31 -8.42
N SER A 100 -5.66 -2.50 -7.28
CA SER A 100 -5.00 -2.55 -5.98
C SER A 100 -4.62 -3.98 -5.61
N LYS A 101 -3.38 -4.17 -5.16
CA LYS A 101 -2.92 -5.40 -4.51
C LYS A 101 -2.19 -5.01 -3.22
N ASN A 102 -2.93 -5.01 -2.13
CA ASN A 102 -2.43 -4.56 -0.83
C ASN A 102 -2.98 -5.47 0.28
N PRO A 103 -2.16 -6.31 0.94
CA PRO A 103 -2.62 -7.25 1.97
C PRO A 103 -3.46 -6.60 3.07
N PRO A 104 -3.12 -5.40 3.61
CA PRO A 104 -3.94 -4.71 4.60
C PRO A 104 -5.38 -4.42 4.17
N HIS A 105 -5.65 -4.35 2.88
CA HIS A 105 -7.02 -4.11 2.40
C HIS A 105 -8.00 -5.24 2.73
N THR A 106 -7.51 -6.43 3.04
CA THR A 106 -8.34 -7.54 3.53
C THR A 106 -9.08 -7.19 4.82
N GLY A 107 -8.44 -6.45 5.73
CA GLY A 107 -9.08 -5.97 6.95
C GLY A 107 -10.01 -4.76 6.73
N ARG A 108 -9.78 -3.99 5.66
CA ARG A 108 -10.47 -2.71 5.38
C ARG A 108 -11.62 -2.82 4.38
N VAL A 109 -12.02 -4.01 3.96
CA VAL A 109 -13.02 -4.21 2.88
C VAL A 109 -14.28 -3.43 3.13
N LYS A 110 -14.77 -3.37 4.38
CA LYS A 110 -15.98 -2.63 4.77
C LYS A 110 -15.90 -1.14 4.39
N GLU A 111 -14.79 -0.50 4.68
CA GLU A 111 -14.60 0.92 4.37
C GLU A 111 -14.29 1.16 2.89
N LEU A 112 -13.54 0.25 2.27
CA LEU A 112 -13.26 0.34 0.84
C LEU A 112 -14.54 0.21 -0.01
N VAL A 113 -15.51 -0.61 0.40
CA VAL A 113 -16.83 -0.68 -0.27
C VAL A 113 -17.58 0.64 -0.14
N LYS A 114 -17.50 1.31 1.02
CA LYS A 114 -18.13 2.64 1.20
C LYS A 114 -17.46 3.69 0.31
N MET A 115 -16.13 3.72 0.28
CA MET A 115 -15.36 4.66 -0.53
C MET A 115 -15.56 4.45 -2.04
N PHE A 116 -15.65 3.19 -2.45
CA PHE A 116 -15.70 2.77 -3.87
C PHE A 116 -16.83 1.77 -4.12
N PRO A 117 -18.11 2.20 -4.14
CA PRO A 117 -19.25 1.28 -4.26
C PRO A 117 -19.26 0.44 -5.54
N ASN A 118 -18.59 0.91 -6.60
CA ASN A 118 -18.49 0.21 -7.87
C ASN A 118 -17.24 -0.66 -8.01
N ALA A 119 -16.39 -0.73 -6.99
CA ALA A 119 -15.18 -1.55 -7.03
C ALA A 119 -15.53 -3.05 -7.10
N LYS A 120 -14.68 -3.81 -7.77
CA LYS A 120 -14.75 -5.27 -7.78
C LYS A 120 -13.69 -5.81 -6.81
N PHE A 121 -14.11 -6.73 -5.95
CA PHE A 121 -13.23 -7.36 -4.98
C PHE A 121 -12.95 -8.80 -5.42
N ILE A 122 -11.66 -9.16 -5.48
CA ILE A 122 -11.20 -10.51 -5.82
C ILE A 122 -10.47 -11.07 -4.62
N TYR A 123 -10.98 -12.15 -4.06
CA TYR A 123 -10.36 -12.86 -2.95
C TYR A 123 -9.56 -14.06 -3.48
N LEU A 124 -8.25 -14.07 -3.23
CA LEU A 124 -7.36 -15.16 -3.63
C LEU A 124 -7.18 -16.13 -2.48
N MET A 125 -7.71 -17.33 -2.62
CA MET A 125 -7.49 -18.41 -1.66
C MET A 125 -6.35 -19.31 -2.14
N ARG A 126 -5.51 -19.74 -1.20
CA ARG A 126 -4.48 -20.76 -1.44
C ARG A 126 -4.71 -21.93 -0.51
N ASN A 127 -4.39 -23.11 -1.00
CA ASN A 127 -4.34 -24.29 -0.13
C ASN A 127 -3.23 -24.08 0.90
N PRO A 128 -3.50 -24.19 2.21
CA PRO A 128 -2.50 -24.02 3.25
C PRO A 128 -1.51 -25.18 3.37
N TYR A 129 -1.75 -26.31 2.67
CA TYR A 129 -0.95 -27.54 2.72
C TYR A 129 -0.17 -27.76 1.43
#